data_65c54aa355ac5e3bd2cb9cec44908fb5
#
_entry.id   65c54aa355ac5e3bd2cb9cec44908fb5
#
_cell.length_a   1.000
_cell.length_b   1.000
_cell.length_c   1.000
_cell.angle_alpha   90.00
_cell.angle_beta   90.00
_cell.angle_gamma   90.00
#
_symmetry.space_group_name_H-M   'P 1'
#
loop_
_entity.id
_entity.type
_entity.pdbx_description
1 polymer ?
#
loop_
_entity_poly.entity_id
_entity_poly.type
_entity_poly.pdbx_seq_one_letter_code
_entity_poly.pdbx_strand_id
1 'polypeptide(L)'
;PDTHTIAIGIDWTETHRRPAIVKAYAPYRVVFPMCDKPYMSKQMMIEWAKVCGVTPPRLYSLGFSHNNCGGGCVRSGQGQFKRLLDVMPERYARWEQGEADVRAHLGKDVTILKKMETGVSRNMTLTELRENQQSVDMLDIGGCGCFVDGFTLDGDDV
;
A
#
# COMPACT_ATOMS: atom_id res chain seq x y z
N PRO A 1 -10.30 -17.36 -23.31
CA PRO A 1 -10.59 -16.00 -22.80
C PRO A 1 -12.11 -15.74 -22.71
N ASP A 2 -12.88 -16.21 -23.70
CA ASP A 2 -14.30 -15.90 -23.88
C ASP A 2 -15.21 -16.48 -22.78
N THR A 3 -14.75 -17.49 -22.06
CA THR A 3 -15.51 -18.18 -21.00
C THR A 3 -15.18 -17.70 -19.59
N HIS A 4 -14.19 -16.83 -19.42
CA HIS A 4 -13.73 -16.39 -18.12
C HIS A 4 -13.84 -14.87 -17.96
N THR A 5 -14.34 -14.45 -16.81
CA THR A 5 -14.39 -13.03 -16.41
C THR A 5 -13.57 -12.84 -15.15
N ILE A 6 -12.71 -11.83 -15.16
CA ILE A 6 -11.89 -11.48 -14.01
C ILE A 6 -12.59 -10.36 -13.24
N ALA A 7 -12.93 -10.60 -11.98
CA ALA A 7 -13.47 -9.58 -11.08
C ALA A 7 -12.33 -8.95 -10.26
N ILE A 8 -12.21 -7.64 -10.33
CA ILE A 8 -11.18 -6.86 -9.63
C ILE A 8 -11.82 -6.03 -8.52
N GLY A 9 -11.26 -6.14 -7.32
CA GLY A 9 -11.78 -5.54 -6.09
C GLY A 9 -11.29 -4.10 -5.83
N ILE A 10 -11.14 -3.26 -6.86
CA ILE A 10 -11.00 -1.82 -6.65
C ILE A 10 -12.38 -1.21 -6.41
N ASP A 11 -12.45 -0.20 -5.55
CA ASP A 11 -13.70 0.50 -5.28
C ASP A 11 -13.91 1.74 -6.18
N TRP A 12 -15.05 2.38 -6.02
CA TRP A 12 -15.46 3.53 -6.83
C TRP A 12 -14.53 4.75 -6.69
N THR A 13 -13.72 4.86 -5.64
CA THR A 13 -12.72 5.94 -5.47
C THR A 13 -11.46 5.68 -6.30
N GLU A 14 -11.26 4.45 -6.73
CA GLU A 14 -10.09 4.00 -7.50
C GLU A 14 -10.38 3.79 -9.00
N THR A 15 -11.49 4.32 -9.52
CA THR A 15 -11.92 4.11 -10.91
C THR A 15 -10.89 4.56 -11.95
N HIS A 16 -10.02 5.52 -11.62
CA HIS A 16 -8.92 5.96 -12.46
C HIS A 16 -7.93 4.83 -12.82
N ARG A 17 -7.87 3.75 -12.03
CA ARG A 17 -7.01 2.58 -12.26
C ARG A 17 -7.57 1.61 -13.31
N ARG A 18 -8.87 1.69 -13.64
CA ARG A 18 -9.57 0.73 -14.53
C ARG A 18 -8.89 0.57 -15.89
N PRO A 19 -8.50 1.64 -16.62
CA PRO A 19 -7.92 1.48 -17.97
C PRO A 19 -6.64 0.64 -17.98
N ALA A 20 -5.73 0.89 -17.03
CA ALA A 20 -4.49 0.15 -16.92
C ALA A 20 -4.74 -1.33 -16.55
N ILE A 21 -5.69 -1.59 -15.65
CA ILE A 21 -6.08 -2.95 -15.28
C ILE A 21 -6.66 -3.71 -16.47
N VAL A 22 -7.60 -3.11 -17.20
CA VAL A 22 -8.19 -3.74 -18.40
C VAL A 22 -7.09 -4.08 -19.43
N LYS A 23 -6.15 -3.17 -19.67
CA LYS A 23 -5.02 -3.41 -20.57
C LYS A 23 -4.14 -4.56 -20.08
N ALA A 24 -3.83 -4.63 -18.79
CA ALA A 24 -2.95 -5.64 -18.21
C ALA A 24 -3.55 -7.06 -18.25
N TYR A 25 -4.88 -7.16 -18.17
CA TYR A 25 -5.57 -8.45 -18.18
C TYR A 25 -6.13 -8.86 -19.56
N ALA A 26 -5.89 -8.07 -20.60
CA ALA A 26 -6.29 -8.47 -21.95
C ALA A 26 -5.69 -9.85 -22.32
N PRO A 27 -6.42 -10.73 -23.02
CA PRO A 27 -7.72 -10.53 -23.66
C PRO A 27 -8.95 -10.86 -22.78
N TYR A 28 -8.79 -11.05 -21.48
CA TYR A 28 -9.91 -11.42 -20.59
C TYR A 28 -10.87 -10.26 -20.39
N ARG A 29 -12.17 -10.57 -20.23
CA ARG A 29 -13.15 -9.62 -19.75
C ARG A 29 -12.89 -9.29 -18.30
N VAL A 30 -12.80 -7.99 -17.97
CA VAL A 30 -12.61 -7.50 -16.60
C VAL A 30 -13.86 -6.77 -16.14
N VAL A 31 -14.30 -7.04 -14.90
CA VAL A 31 -15.43 -6.38 -14.25
C VAL A 31 -14.98 -5.80 -12.90
N PHE A 32 -15.64 -4.74 -12.44
CA PHE A 32 -15.31 -4.00 -11.23
C PHE A 32 -16.57 -3.83 -10.35
N PRO A 33 -17.03 -4.90 -9.69
CA PRO A 33 -18.32 -4.88 -8.99
C PRO A 33 -18.43 -3.81 -7.90
N MET A 34 -17.30 -3.46 -7.26
CA MET A 34 -17.28 -2.45 -6.19
C MET A 34 -17.22 -1.01 -6.72
N CYS A 35 -17.11 -0.82 -8.04
CA CYS A 35 -17.24 0.48 -8.69
C CYS A 35 -18.69 0.80 -9.09
N ASP A 36 -19.62 -0.15 -8.95
CA ASP A 36 -21.02 0.01 -9.32
C ASP A 36 -21.86 0.42 -8.10
N LYS A 37 -23.03 1.02 -8.36
CA LYS A 37 -23.97 1.39 -7.28
C LYS A 37 -24.63 0.16 -6.65
N PRO A 38 -24.94 0.18 -5.32
CA PRO A 38 -24.69 1.28 -4.38
C PRO A 38 -23.22 1.42 -3.99
N TYR A 39 -22.73 2.65 -3.95
CA TYR A 39 -21.36 2.92 -3.53
C TYR A 39 -21.21 2.70 -2.02
N MET A 40 -20.30 1.83 -1.63
CA MET A 40 -20.01 1.54 -0.23
C MET A 40 -18.61 2.06 0.14
N SER A 41 -18.51 2.75 1.27
CA SER A 41 -17.22 3.08 1.83
C SER A 41 -16.55 1.83 2.42
N LYS A 42 -15.23 1.86 2.58
CA LYS A 42 -14.48 0.77 3.23
C LYS A 42 -15.05 0.45 4.62
N GLN A 43 -15.40 1.47 5.39
CA GLN A 43 -15.99 1.30 6.71
C GLN A 43 -17.34 0.58 6.64
N MET A 44 -18.21 0.97 5.74
CA MET A 44 -19.51 0.30 5.52
C MET A 44 -19.31 -1.17 5.12
N MET A 45 -18.34 -1.46 4.26
CA MET A 45 -18.04 -2.84 3.86
C MET A 45 -17.55 -3.69 5.04
N ILE A 46 -16.69 -3.13 5.91
CA ILE A 46 -16.21 -3.80 7.12
C ILE A 46 -17.37 -4.09 8.09
N GLU A 47 -18.25 -3.14 8.29
CA GLU A 47 -19.42 -3.29 9.16
C GLU A 47 -20.41 -4.31 8.59
N TRP A 48 -20.69 -4.24 7.30
CA TRP A 48 -21.54 -5.21 6.63
C TRP A 48 -20.96 -6.64 6.71
N ALA A 49 -19.67 -6.80 6.51
CA ALA A 49 -19.01 -8.09 6.70
C ALA A 49 -19.25 -8.67 8.11
N LYS A 50 -19.15 -7.83 9.15
CA LYS A 50 -19.45 -8.24 10.53
C LYS A 50 -20.90 -8.69 10.70
N VAL A 51 -21.86 -7.94 10.12
CA VAL A 51 -23.29 -8.30 10.15
C VAL A 51 -23.52 -9.64 9.45
N CYS A 52 -22.79 -9.93 8.39
CA CYS A 52 -22.82 -11.20 7.67
C CYS A 52 -22.05 -12.35 8.38
N GLY A 53 -21.54 -12.13 9.60
CA GLY A 53 -20.77 -13.15 10.34
C GLY A 53 -19.33 -13.34 9.84
N VAL A 54 -18.84 -12.46 8.97
CA VAL A 54 -17.46 -12.49 8.47
C VAL A 54 -16.56 -11.64 9.36
N THR A 55 -15.53 -12.25 9.94
CA THR A 55 -14.53 -11.52 10.74
C THR A 55 -13.65 -10.68 9.83
N PRO A 56 -13.63 -9.34 9.98
CA PRO A 56 -12.74 -8.48 9.20
C PRO A 56 -11.27 -8.80 9.45
N PRO A 57 -10.39 -8.52 8.46
CA PRO A 57 -8.97 -8.72 8.62
C PRO A 57 -8.37 -7.97 9.82
N ARG A 58 -7.49 -8.65 10.56
CA ARG A 58 -6.94 -8.18 11.84
C ARG A 58 -6.27 -6.80 11.79
N LEU A 59 -5.64 -6.42 10.68
CA LEU A 59 -4.94 -5.14 10.61
C LEU A 59 -5.88 -3.94 10.78
N TYR A 60 -7.15 -4.05 10.38
CA TYR A 60 -8.13 -2.97 10.61
C TYR A 60 -8.36 -2.72 12.11
N SER A 61 -8.45 -3.79 12.92
CA SER A 61 -8.60 -3.65 14.38
C SER A 61 -7.33 -3.09 15.05
N LEU A 62 -6.17 -3.21 14.41
CA LEU A 62 -4.91 -2.63 14.84
C LEU A 62 -4.70 -1.20 14.31
N GLY A 63 -5.70 -0.61 13.66
CA GLY A 63 -5.69 0.78 13.21
C GLY A 63 -4.96 1.03 11.89
N PHE A 64 -4.71 -0.01 11.08
CA PHE A 64 -4.16 0.16 9.74
C PHE A 64 -5.24 0.57 8.75
N SER A 65 -4.88 1.41 7.79
CA SER A 65 -5.81 1.88 6.74
C SER A 65 -6.16 0.80 5.71
N HIS A 66 -5.32 -0.23 5.59
CA HIS A 66 -5.51 -1.37 4.69
C HIS A 66 -4.88 -2.64 5.24
N ASN A 67 -5.29 -3.81 4.72
CA ASN A 67 -4.81 -5.11 5.19
C ASN A 67 -3.71 -5.71 4.29
N ASN A 68 -3.08 -4.90 3.44
CA ASN A 68 -2.08 -5.39 2.50
C ASN A 68 -0.72 -5.55 3.16
N CYS A 69 0.11 -6.46 2.59
CA CYS A 69 1.51 -6.69 2.95
C CYS A 69 1.76 -6.88 4.46
N GLY A 70 0.72 -7.25 5.22
CA GLY A 70 0.82 -7.49 6.65
C GLY A 70 1.22 -6.25 7.46
N GLY A 71 0.86 -5.05 7.02
CA GLY A 71 1.10 -3.79 7.71
C GLY A 71 2.38 -3.05 7.30
N GLY A 72 3.29 -3.67 6.54
CA GLY A 72 4.49 -3.01 6.01
C GLY A 72 4.67 -3.28 4.52
N CYS A 73 5.08 -2.27 3.76
CA CYS A 73 5.33 -2.34 2.32
C CYS A 73 6.38 -1.29 1.94
N VAL A 74 7.17 -1.55 0.88
CA VAL A 74 8.13 -0.57 0.33
C VAL A 74 7.47 0.72 -0.17
N ARG A 75 6.16 0.73 -0.36
CA ARG A 75 5.36 1.92 -0.73
C ARG A 75 4.59 2.52 0.44
N SER A 76 4.76 1.99 1.65
CA SER A 76 4.15 2.56 2.85
C SER A 76 4.85 3.84 3.27
N GLY A 77 4.08 4.80 3.79
CA GLY A 77 4.59 6.04 4.33
C GLY A 77 4.95 5.95 5.81
N GLN A 78 5.36 7.09 6.36
CA GLN A 78 5.84 7.20 7.73
C GLN A 78 4.77 6.79 8.75
N GLY A 79 3.53 7.24 8.61
CA GLY A 79 2.43 6.93 9.52
C GLY A 79 2.10 5.44 9.57
N GLN A 80 2.21 4.75 8.42
CA GLN A 80 2.03 3.31 8.33
C GLN A 80 3.14 2.56 9.10
N PHE A 81 4.42 2.93 8.90
CA PHE A 81 5.54 2.32 9.62
C PHE A 81 5.57 2.68 11.10
N LYS A 82 5.14 3.91 11.47
CA LYS A 82 4.95 4.27 12.89
C LYS A 82 3.90 3.37 13.54
N ARG A 83 2.77 3.14 12.88
CA ARG A 83 1.75 2.19 13.36
C ARG A 83 2.32 0.79 13.50
N LEU A 84 3.12 0.33 12.52
CA LEU A 84 3.76 -0.98 12.55
C LEU A 84 4.70 -1.11 13.76
N LEU A 85 5.50 -0.08 14.04
CA LEU A 85 6.38 -0.02 15.21
C LEU A 85 5.60 -0.15 16.51
N ASP A 86 4.47 0.57 16.64
CA ASP A 86 3.67 0.61 17.87
C ASP A 86 2.97 -0.72 18.18
N VAL A 87 2.45 -1.39 17.15
CA VAL A 87 1.56 -2.56 17.37
C VAL A 87 2.19 -3.90 17.00
N MET A 88 3.28 -3.91 16.23
CA MET A 88 4.00 -5.10 15.81
C MET A 88 5.52 -4.86 15.74
N PRO A 89 6.17 -4.54 16.88
CA PRO A 89 7.59 -4.14 16.91
C PRO A 89 8.55 -5.18 16.34
N GLU A 90 8.30 -6.46 16.53
CA GLU A 90 9.13 -7.54 15.94
C GLU A 90 9.05 -7.56 14.40
N ARG A 91 7.88 -7.21 13.85
CA ARG A 91 7.72 -7.12 12.41
C ARG A 91 8.39 -5.86 11.86
N TYR A 92 8.32 -4.77 12.60
CA TYR A 92 9.07 -3.55 12.29
C TYR A 92 10.57 -3.81 12.25
N ALA A 93 11.13 -4.49 13.25
CA ALA A 93 12.55 -4.82 13.31
C ALA A 93 13.02 -5.64 12.10
N ARG A 94 12.18 -6.53 11.57
CA ARG A 94 12.50 -7.26 10.33
C ARG A 94 12.55 -6.34 9.10
N TRP A 95 11.68 -5.35 9.02
CA TRP A 95 11.72 -4.35 7.96
C TRP A 95 12.94 -3.46 8.08
N GLU A 96 13.27 -3.00 9.29
CA GLU A 96 14.45 -2.19 9.60
C GLU A 96 15.75 -2.94 9.22
N GLN A 97 15.85 -4.22 9.59
CA GLN A 97 17.00 -5.04 9.21
C GLN A 97 17.08 -5.24 7.69
N GLY A 98 15.97 -5.54 7.03
CA GLY A 98 15.93 -5.70 5.56
C GLY A 98 16.34 -4.43 4.82
N GLU A 99 15.93 -3.25 5.29
CA GLU A 99 16.38 -1.97 4.72
C GLU A 99 17.90 -1.80 4.90
N ALA A 100 18.43 -2.09 6.09
CA ALA A 100 19.87 -2.01 6.38
C ALA A 100 20.68 -2.97 5.48
N ASP A 101 20.22 -4.20 5.30
CA ASP A 101 20.86 -5.20 4.45
C ASP A 101 20.91 -4.78 2.98
N VAL A 102 19.80 -4.24 2.45
CA VAL A 102 19.75 -3.71 1.07
C VAL A 102 20.69 -2.53 0.91
N ARG A 103 20.73 -1.61 1.86
CA ARG A 103 21.66 -0.45 1.85
C ARG A 103 23.11 -0.90 1.84
N ALA A 104 23.47 -1.87 2.70
CA ALA A 104 24.81 -2.44 2.78
C ALA A 104 25.21 -3.13 1.47
N HIS A 105 24.28 -3.93 0.89
CA HIS A 105 24.54 -4.64 -0.37
C HIS A 105 24.74 -3.70 -1.56
N LEU A 106 23.94 -2.65 -1.66
CA LEU A 106 23.99 -1.69 -2.78
C LEU A 106 25.08 -0.63 -2.61
N GLY A 107 25.56 -0.38 -1.39
CA GLY A 107 26.47 0.73 -1.09
C GLY A 107 25.87 2.10 -1.39
N LYS A 108 24.54 2.25 -1.33
CA LYS A 108 23.80 3.45 -1.72
C LYS A 108 22.85 3.92 -0.62
N ASP A 109 22.61 5.22 -0.59
CA ASP A 109 21.61 5.82 0.31
C ASP A 109 20.18 5.64 -0.25
N VAL A 110 19.68 4.40 -0.22
CA VAL A 110 18.30 4.04 -0.57
C VAL A 110 17.48 3.80 0.69
N THR A 111 16.23 4.27 0.70
CA THR A 111 15.33 4.12 1.85
C THR A 111 13.92 3.86 1.38
N ILE A 112 13.14 3.21 2.23
CA ILE A 112 11.69 3.05 2.02
C ILE A 112 10.99 4.40 2.21
N LEU A 113 11.39 5.15 3.23
CA LEU A 113 10.73 6.39 3.61
C LEU A 113 11.44 7.62 3.07
N LYS A 114 10.66 8.68 2.91
CA LYS A 114 11.11 10.04 2.62
C LYS A 114 10.61 10.98 3.70
N LYS A 115 11.37 12.04 3.98
CA LYS A 115 10.97 13.12 4.86
C LYS A 115 11.13 14.46 4.16
N MET A 116 10.12 15.33 4.31
CA MET A 116 10.22 16.71 3.84
C MET A 116 10.89 17.57 4.91
N GLU A 117 12.00 18.19 4.57
CA GLU A 117 12.70 19.17 5.43
C GLU A 117 12.91 20.46 4.64
N THR A 118 12.38 21.57 5.14
CA THR A 118 12.50 22.90 4.48
C THR A 118 12.11 22.92 2.99
N GLY A 119 11.12 22.10 2.61
CA GLY A 119 10.66 21.99 1.22
C GLY A 119 11.48 21.03 0.35
N VAL A 120 12.50 20.37 0.90
CA VAL A 120 13.32 19.39 0.19
C VAL A 120 13.02 17.97 0.70
N SER A 121 12.82 17.04 -0.23
CA SER A 121 12.65 15.63 0.10
C SER A 121 14.00 14.97 0.33
N ARG A 122 14.20 14.34 1.48
CA ARG A 122 15.38 13.54 1.80
C ARG A 122 15.03 12.10 2.15
N ASN A 123 16.02 11.23 2.08
CA ASN A 123 15.91 9.87 2.56
C ASN A 123 15.76 9.84 4.08
N MET A 124 14.90 8.94 4.58
CA MET A 124 14.69 8.66 6.00
C MET A 124 14.69 7.16 6.20
N THR A 125 15.60 6.66 7.04
CA THR A 125 15.66 5.22 7.34
C THR A 125 14.61 4.82 8.36
N LEU A 126 14.28 3.53 8.42
CA LEU A 126 13.42 2.99 9.48
C LEU A 126 14.07 3.13 10.86
N THR A 127 15.40 3.02 10.95
CA THR A 127 16.14 3.32 12.19
C THR A 127 15.91 4.77 12.64
N GLU A 128 16.01 5.73 11.71
CA GLU A 128 15.75 7.14 12.02
C GLU A 128 14.31 7.36 12.49
N LEU A 129 13.31 6.71 11.86
CA LEU A 129 11.93 6.80 12.31
C LEU A 129 11.78 6.29 13.75
N ARG A 130 12.37 5.15 14.08
CA ARG A 130 12.30 4.55 15.42
C ARG A 130 12.92 5.46 16.48
N GLU A 131 14.02 6.14 16.16
CA GLU A 131 14.73 7.04 17.08
C GLU A 131 14.06 8.41 17.24
N ASN A 132 13.37 8.90 16.21
CA ASN A 132 12.80 10.24 16.14
C ASN A 132 11.27 10.22 15.97
N GLN A 133 10.56 9.38 16.72
CA GLN A 133 9.13 9.12 16.56
C GLN A 133 8.24 10.38 16.67
N GLN A 134 8.69 11.42 17.37
CA GLN A 134 7.94 12.68 17.55
C GLN A 134 7.85 13.51 16.26
N SER A 135 8.75 13.28 15.30
CA SER A 135 8.82 14.02 14.02
C SER A 135 8.19 13.28 12.85
N VAL A 136 7.44 12.21 13.12
CA VAL A 136 6.81 11.36 12.11
C VAL A 136 5.55 12.02 11.57
N ASP A 137 5.40 12.08 10.25
CA ASP A 137 4.16 12.48 9.61
C ASP A 137 3.15 11.32 9.65
N MET A 138 2.20 11.39 10.57
CA MET A 138 1.17 10.38 10.74
C MET A 138 0.13 10.35 9.62
N LEU A 139 0.04 11.40 8.80
CA LEU A 139 -0.86 11.48 7.65
C LEU A 139 -0.23 10.84 6.40
N ASP A 140 1.09 10.68 6.37
CA ASP A 140 1.79 9.96 5.32
C ASP A 140 1.59 8.45 5.50
N ILE A 141 0.49 7.94 5.00
CA ILE A 141 0.20 6.48 4.99
C ILE A 141 0.83 5.75 3.79
N GLY A 142 1.35 6.50 2.82
CA GLY A 142 1.89 5.96 1.58
C GLY A 142 0.82 5.48 0.61
N GLY A 143 1.25 4.81 -0.44
CA GLY A 143 0.39 4.27 -1.48
C GLY A 143 0.24 2.74 -1.40
N CYS A 144 -0.89 2.24 -1.90
CA CYS A 144 -1.10 0.82 -2.12
C CYS A 144 -1.49 0.59 -3.59
N GLY A 145 -0.55 0.70 -4.49
CA GLY A 145 -0.77 0.61 -5.93
C GLY A 145 0.32 -0.20 -6.65
N CYS A 146 0.90 -1.21 -5.99
CA CYS A 146 2.06 -1.95 -6.51
C CYS A 146 1.86 -2.58 -7.89
N PHE A 147 0.61 -2.80 -8.29
CA PHE A 147 0.31 -3.49 -9.55
C PHE A 147 -0.02 -2.53 -10.71
N VAL A 148 -0.32 -1.25 -10.45
CA VAL A 148 -0.89 -0.37 -11.47
C VAL A 148 -0.16 0.97 -11.64
N ASP A 149 0.50 1.48 -10.61
CA ASP A 149 1.07 2.84 -10.62
C ASP A 149 2.49 2.93 -11.18
N GLY A 150 2.98 1.97 -11.94
CA GLY A 150 4.37 2.00 -12.36
C GLY A 150 4.71 1.25 -13.64
N PHE A 151 3.74 0.71 -14.34
CA PHE A 151 4.00 0.05 -15.61
C PHE A 151 3.59 0.96 -16.77
N THR A 152 4.29 2.08 -16.96
CA THR A 152 4.43 2.66 -18.29
C THR A 152 5.38 1.73 -19.04
N LEU A 153 4.83 0.95 -19.94
CA LEU A 153 5.61 0.33 -21.02
C LEU A 153 5.92 1.46 -22.03
N ASP A 154 6.72 2.42 -21.63
CA ASP A 154 7.38 3.31 -22.56
C ASP A 154 8.62 2.57 -23.06
N GLY A 155 8.35 1.57 -23.89
CA GLY A 155 9.33 0.92 -24.69
C GLY A 155 9.44 1.62 -26.03
N ASP A 156 10.06 2.77 -26.06
CA ASP A 156 10.63 3.37 -27.25
C ASP A 156 12.13 3.52 -27.03
N ASP A 157 12.83 2.40 -27.10
CA ASP A 157 14.24 2.36 -27.47
C ASP A 157 14.46 1.15 -28.35
N VAL A 158 14.32 1.36 -29.68
CA VAL A 158 14.98 0.59 -30.75
C VAL A 158 15.76 1.56 -31.61
#